data_397536cf9b67c3cb82f9958667d26db6
#
_entry.id   397536cf9b67c3cb82f9958667d26db6
#
_cell.length_a   1.000
_cell.length_b   1.000
_cell.length_c   1.000
_cell.angle_alpha   90.00
_cell.angle_beta   90.00
_cell.angle_gamma   90.00
#
_symmetry.space_group_name_H-M   'P 1'
#
loop_
_entity.id
_entity.type
_entity.pdbx_description
1 polymer ?
#
loop_
_entity_poly.entity_id
_entity_poly.type
_entity_poly.pdbx_seq_one_letter_code
_entity_poly.pdbx_strand_id
1 'polypeptide(L)'
;LSRWSLHIFPNTVEEVILIGRLPGNSSRQEDLTILAQVMAATDTLSLRGQLYTQLSGGEKQRVQLARVLAQIWHEQDMSDRVLLLDEPTTALDLTHQQQLLALLKELSDRGLAVIVTLHDFNLLAAIAHRVLVIAGGRQVALGNTHSVLTRQLFEDVFSTEVIISAHPTRGHPMVISA
;
A
#
# COMPACT_ATOMS: atom_id res chain seq x y z
N LEU A 1 3.12 2.39 10.24
CA LEU A 1 3.04 1.04 10.86
C LEU A 1 4.09 0.95 11.97
N SER A 2 3.69 1.12 13.24
CA SER A 2 4.60 0.98 14.37
C SER A 2 5.18 -0.44 14.40
N ARG A 3 6.47 -0.54 14.55
CA ARG A 3 7.28 -1.75 14.74
C ARG A 3 6.99 -2.46 16.09
N TRP A 4 5.74 -2.60 16.48
CA TRP A 4 5.41 -3.39 17.66
C TRP A 4 5.48 -4.87 17.27
N SER A 5 6.55 -5.48 17.67
CA SER A 5 6.84 -6.90 17.49
C SER A 5 5.78 -7.72 18.19
N LEU A 6 4.87 -8.34 17.45
CA LEU A 6 4.02 -9.45 17.89
C LEU A 6 4.88 -10.73 18.11
N HIS A 7 6.06 -10.58 18.74
CA HIS A 7 7.06 -11.63 18.87
C HIS A 7 6.84 -12.57 20.07
N ILE A 8 5.74 -12.43 20.83
CA ILE A 8 5.62 -13.14 22.11
C ILE A 8 4.77 -14.42 22.00
N PHE A 9 3.93 -14.58 20.98
CA PHE A 9 3.16 -15.80 20.76
C PHE A 9 3.26 -16.29 19.32
N PRO A 10 3.33 -17.61 19.10
CA PRO A 10 3.35 -18.20 17.76
C PRO A 10 1.94 -18.15 17.14
N ASN A 11 1.50 -16.96 16.71
CA ASN A 11 0.23 -16.79 16.03
C ASN A 11 0.32 -17.31 14.59
N THR A 12 -0.74 -17.93 14.13
CA THR A 12 -0.94 -18.25 12.72
C THR A 12 -1.24 -16.98 11.91
N VAL A 13 -1.07 -17.05 10.61
CA VAL A 13 -1.37 -15.95 9.68
C VAL A 13 -2.82 -15.46 9.85
N GLU A 14 -3.78 -16.37 9.92
CA GLU A 14 -5.20 -16.03 10.10
C GLU A 14 -5.47 -15.34 11.44
N GLU A 15 -4.81 -15.76 12.52
CA GLU A 15 -4.93 -15.11 13.83
C GLU A 15 -4.37 -13.68 13.78
N VAL A 16 -3.23 -13.47 13.12
CA VAL A 16 -2.65 -12.13 12.92
C VAL A 16 -3.59 -11.22 12.13
N ILE A 17 -4.22 -11.72 11.08
CA ILE A 17 -5.17 -10.92 10.28
C ILE A 17 -6.43 -10.61 11.09
N LEU A 18 -6.95 -11.57 11.85
CA LEU A 18 -8.13 -11.40 12.70
C LEU A 18 -7.93 -10.38 13.82
N ILE A 19 -6.69 -10.09 14.25
CA ILE A 19 -6.41 -8.96 15.15
C ILE A 19 -6.95 -7.64 14.57
N GLY A 20 -6.98 -7.51 13.25
CA GLY A 20 -7.59 -6.35 12.58
C GLY A 20 -9.08 -6.18 12.85
N ARG A 21 -9.79 -7.24 13.26
CA ARG A 21 -11.23 -7.22 13.55
C ARG A 21 -11.57 -6.86 15.00
N LEU A 22 -10.60 -6.91 15.93
CA LEU A 22 -10.81 -6.63 17.35
C LEU A 22 -11.51 -5.30 17.68
N PRO A 23 -11.28 -4.19 16.94
CA PRO A 23 -11.99 -2.93 17.20
C PRO A 23 -13.46 -2.93 16.80
N GLY A 24 -13.94 -3.92 16.06
CA GLY A 24 -15.32 -4.01 15.56
C GLY A 24 -16.25 -4.80 16.47
N ASN A 25 -17.57 -4.62 16.27
CA ASN A 25 -18.64 -5.39 16.92
C ASN A 25 -19.28 -6.41 15.95
N SER A 26 -18.49 -6.95 15.01
CA SER A 26 -18.96 -7.91 14.03
C SER A 26 -19.17 -9.32 14.62
N SER A 27 -19.99 -10.11 13.97
CA SER A 27 -20.14 -11.52 14.31
C SER A 27 -18.91 -12.31 13.87
N ARG A 28 -18.66 -13.45 14.54
CA ARG A 28 -17.57 -14.36 14.13
C ARG A 28 -17.70 -14.83 12.66
N GLN A 29 -18.92 -15.03 12.18
CA GLN A 29 -19.16 -15.46 10.81
C GLN A 29 -18.77 -14.35 9.80
N GLU A 30 -19.10 -13.12 10.11
CA GLU A 30 -18.69 -11.96 9.32
C GLU A 30 -17.16 -11.78 9.30
N ASP A 31 -16.51 -11.92 10.45
CA ASP A 31 -15.05 -11.86 10.54
C ASP A 31 -14.36 -12.94 9.70
N LEU A 32 -14.89 -14.16 9.68
CA LEU A 32 -14.35 -15.23 8.83
C LEU A 32 -14.58 -14.98 7.34
N THR A 33 -15.69 -14.35 6.97
CA THR A 33 -15.96 -13.93 5.60
C THR A 33 -14.97 -12.87 5.16
N ILE A 34 -14.78 -11.83 5.98
CA ILE A 34 -13.81 -10.76 5.71
C ILE A 34 -12.38 -11.31 5.67
N LEU A 35 -12.02 -12.20 6.59
CA LEU A 35 -10.73 -12.88 6.58
C LEU A 35 -10.45 -13.54 5.22
N ALA A 36 -11.39 -14.33 4.72
CA ALA A 36 -11.22 -15.00 3.43
C ALA A 36 -11.05 -14.00 2.27
N GLN A 37 -11.82 -12.92 2.27
CA GLN A 37 -11.77 -11.87 1.24
C GLN A 37 -10.45 -11.12 1.24
N VAL A 38 -9.98 -10.65 2.41
CA VAL A 38 -8.71 -9.92 2.49
C VAL A 38 -7.52 -10.82 2.21
N MET A 39 -7.57 -12.09 2.60
CA MET A 39 -6.52 -13.06 2.27
C MET A 39 -6.45 -13.31 0.76
N ALA A 40 -7.58 -13.40 0.07
CA ALA A 40 -7.63 -13.50 -1.39
C ALA A 40 -7.07 -12.23 -2.06
N ALA A 41 -7.49 -11.06 -1.59
CA ALA A 41 -7.06 -9.78 -2.16
C ALA A 41 -5.55 -9.50 -1.98
N THR A 42 -4.92 -10.06 -0.96
CA THR A 42 -3.49 -9.84 -0.64
C THR A 42 -2.58 -11.02 -0.99
N ASP A 43 -3.11 -12.03 -1.70
CA ASP A 43 -2.38 -13.25 -2.07
C ASP A 43 -1.73 -13.94 -0.85
N THR A 44 -2.51 -14.12 0.24
CA THR A 44 -2.07 -14.75 1.48
C THR A 44 -2.83 -16.05 1.81
N LEU A 45 -3.74 -16.51 0.95
CA LEU A 45 -4.52 -17.72 1.18
C LEU A 45 -3.65 -18.97 1.38
N SER A 46 -2.57 -19.11 0.62
CA SER A 46 -1.61 -20.22 0.72
C SER A 46 -0.81 -20.23 2.03
N LEU A 47 -0.81 -19.11 2.75
CA LEU A 47 -0.10 -18.93 4.02
C LEU A 47 -1.00 -19.24 5.22
N ARG A 48 -2.29 -19.52 4.99
CA ARG A 48 -3.25 -19.84 6.04
C ARG A 48 -2.75 -21.01 6.91
N GLY A 49 -2.82 -20.87 8.23
CA GLY A 49 -2.35 -21.87 9.18
C GLY A 49 -0.83 -21.91 9.41
N GLN A 50 -0.02 -21.22 8.59
CA GLN A 50 1.40 -21.08 8.86
C GLN A 50 1.65 -20.13 10.02
N LEU A 51 2.76 -20.34 10.75
CA LEU A 51 3.17 -19.43 11.83
C LEU A 51 3.72 -18.12 11.20
N TYR A 52 3.20 -16.99 11.65
CA TYR A 52 3.64 -15.67 11.18
C TYR A 52 5.15 -15.44 11.34
N THR A 53 5.75 -16.03 12.38
CA THR A 53 7.19 -15.92 12.66
C THR A 53 8.06 -16.59 11.61
N GLN A 54 7.54 -17.59 10.89
CA GLN A 54 8.27 -18.37 9.87
C GLN A 54 8.22 -17.76 8.48
N LEU A 55 7.40 -16.72 8.28
CA LEU A 55 7.23 -16.05 7.00
C LEU A 55 8.46 -15.23 6.59
N SER A 56 8.70 -15.16 5.28
CA SER A 56 9.63 -14.21 4.66
C SER A 56 9.19 -12.75 4.89
N GLY A 57 10.08 -11.78 4.60
CA GLY A 57 9.76 -10.35 4.73
C GLY A 57 8.58 -9.92 3.88
N GLY A 58 8.53 -10.34 2.62
CA GLY A 58 7.43 -10.02 1.70
C GLY A 58 6.11 -10.65 2.11
N GLU A 59 6.11 -11.91 2.54
CA GLU A 59 4.91 -12.57 3.08
C GLU A 59 4.39 -11.87 4.33
N LYS A 60 5.26 -11.50 5.26
CA LYS A 60 4.89 -10.72 6.44
C LYS A 60 4.25 -9.40 6.05
N GLN A 61 4.78 -8.73 5.04
CA GLN A 61 4.23 -7.46 4.56
C GLN A 61 2.83 -7.62 3.97
N ARG A 62 2.59 -8.67 3.16
CA ARG A 62 1.24 -8.99 2.64
C ARG A 62 0.25 -9.33 3.76
N VAL A 63 0.69 -10.10 4.75
CA VAL A 63 -0.16 -10.42 5.93
C VAL A 63 -0.48 -9.15 6.74
N GLN A 64 0.48 -8.24 6.93
CA GLN A 64 0.21 -6.96 7.60
C GLN A 64 -0.76 -6.09 6.81
N LEU A 65 -0.65 -6.07 5.48
CA LEU A 65 -1.63 -5.40 4.62
C LEU A 65 -3.02 -6.01 4.79
N ALA A 66 -3.14 -7.35 4.76
CA ALA A 66 -4.41 -8.05 4.98
C ALA A 66 -5.01 -7.69 6.35
N ARG A 67 -4.20 -7.63 7.40
CA ARG A 67 -4.63 -7.22 8.75
C ARG A 67 -5.19 -5.80 8.78
N VAL A 68 -4.52 -4.86 8.11
CA VAL A 68 -4.97 -3.47 8.05
C VAL A 68 -6.24 -3.35 7.22
N LEU A 69 -6.32 -4.05 6.08
CA LEU A 69 -7.53 -4.08 5.25
C LEU A 69 -8.71 -4.69 5.98
N ALA A 70 -8.50 -5.73 6.80
CA ALA A 70 -9.56 -6.34 7.60
C ALA A 70 -10.29 -5.36 8.52
N GLN A 71 -9.63 -4.28 8.97
CA GLN A 71 -10.24 -3.23 9.80
C GLN A 71 -11.27 -2.40 9.02
N ILE A 72 -11.02 -2.19 7.74
CA ILE A 72 -11.77 -1.25 6.90
C ILE A 72 -12.52 -1.96 5.76
N TRP A 73 -12.46 -3.30 5.69
CA TRP A 73 -13.02 -4.05 4.57
C TRP A 73 -14.54 -3.93 4.52
N HIS A 74 -15.04 -3.53 3.36
CA HIS A 74 -16.47 -3.49 3.06
C HIS A 74 -16.69 -3.81 1.59
N GLU A 75 -17.75 -4.57 1.27
CA GLU A 75 -17.93 -5.09 -0.09
C GLU A 75 -18.35 -4.03 -1.11
N GLN A 76 -19.14 -3.04 -0.70
CA GLN A 76 -19.82 -2.15 -1.65
C GLN A 76 -19.27 -0.73 -1.66
N ASP A 77 -19.14 -0.09 -0.50
CA ASP A 77 -18.74 1.32 -0.39
C ASP A 77 -17.68 1.51 0.71
N MET A 78 -16.63 2.24 0.38
CA MET A 78 -15.51 2.55 1.27
C MET A 78 -15.27 4.07 1.39
N SER A 79 -16.21 4.91 0.98
CA SER A 79 -16.06 6.36 0.84
C SER A 79 -15.75 7.11 2.15
N ASP A 80 -16.13 6.56 3.30
CA ASP A 80 -15.86 7.17 4.63
C ASP A 80 -14.58 6.67 5.25
N ARG A 81 -13.74 5.94 4.52
CA ARG A 81 -12.57 5.27 5.07
C ARG A 81 -11.30 5.79 4.47
N VAL A 82 -10.25 5.77 5.27
CA VAL A 82 -8.91 6.19 4.88
C VAL A 82 -7.92 5.09 5.18
N LEU A 83 -7.10 4.74 4.19
CA LEU A 83 -5.98 3.81 4.32
C LEU A 83 -4.67 4.59 4.26
N LEU A 84 -3.85 4.48 5.32
CA LEU A 84 -2.50 5.01 5.35
C LEU A 84 -1.48 3.88 5.26
N LEU A 85 -0.62 3.95 4.26
CA LEU A 85 0.47 2.99 4.06
C LEU A 85 1.81 3.72 3.98
N ASP A 86 2.76 3.25 4.78
CA ASP A 86 4.12 3.77 4.77
C ASP A 86 5.05 2.75 4.13
N GLU A 87 5.60 3.10 2.96
CA GLU A 87 6.52 2.29 2.14
C GLU A 87 6.06 0.82 1.93
N PRO A 88 4.84 0.57 1.47
CA PRO A 88 4.30 -0.79 1.43
C PRO A 88 4.94 -1.69 0.35
N THR A 89 5.83 -1.16 -0.48
CA THR A 89 6.49 -1.90 -1.59
C THR A 89 7.89 -2.40 -1.25
N THR A 90 8.52 -1.95 -0.15
CA THR A 90 9.96 -2.11 0.11
C THR A 90 10.45 -3.57 0.19
N ALA A 91 9.63 -4.49 0.72
CA ALA A 91 10.00 -5.91 0.85
C ALA A 91 9.34 -6.82 -0.20
N LEU A 92 8.68 -6.24 -1.20
CA LEU A 92 7.96 -6.98 -2.24
C LEU A 92 8.80 -7.11 -3.50
N ASP A 93 8.73 -8.26 -4.15
CA ASP A 93 9.21 -8.44 -5.52
C ASP A 93 8.29 -7.72 -6.53
N LEU A 94 8.73 -7.64 -7.78
CA LEU A 94 8.04 -6.92 -8.84
C LEU A 94 6.58 -7.38 -9.02
N THR A 95 6.33 -8.69 -8.95
CA THR A 95 4.99 -9.26 -9.12
C THR A 95 4.05 -8.79 -8.01
N HIS A 96 4.48 -8.90 -6.75
CA HIS A 96 3.68 -8.48 -5.60
C HIS A 96 3.56 -6.95 -5.50
N GLN A 97 4.56 -6.19 -5.96
CA GLN A 97 4.41 -4.73 -6.11
C GLN A 97 3.26 -4.38 -7.07
N GLN A 98 3.22 -5.02 -8.24
CA GLN A 98 2.16 -4.78 -9.23
C GLN A 98 0.78 -5.20 -8.69
N GLN A 99 0.68 -6.32 -7.99
CA GLN A 99 -0.56 -6.76 -7.34
C GLN A 99 -1.04 -5.77 -6.29
N LEU A 100 -0.13 -5.27 -5.44
CA LEU A 100 -0.44 -4.24 -4.45
C LEU A 100 -0.98 -2.97 -5.12
N LEU A 101 -0.31 -2.46 -6.15
CA LEU A 101 -0.73 -1.23 -6.84
C LEU A 101 -2.10 -1.41 -7.51
N ALA A 102 -2.35 -2.58 -8.11
CA ALA A 102 -3.65 -2.90 -8.69
C ALA A 102 -4.76 -2.93 -7.61
N LEU A 103 -4.48 -3.55 -6.47
CA LEU A 103 -5.40 -3.58 -5.32
C LEU A 103 -5.69 -2.18 -4.79
N LEU A 104 -4.67 -1.34 -4.59
CA LEU A 104 -4.87 0.04 -4.11
C LEU A 104 -5.71 0.86 -5.07
N LYS A 105 -5.50 0.67 -6.37
CA LYS A 105 -6.33 1.32 -7.40
C LYS A 105 -7.78 0.84 -7.33
N GLU A 106 -8.02 -0.46 -7.28
CA GLU A 106 -9.37 -1.04 -7.15
C GLU A 106 -10.09 -0.50 -5.90
N LEU A 107 -9.42 -0.48 -4.75
CA LEU A 107 -9.98 0.05 -3.51
C LEU A 107 -10.30 1.54 -3.60
N SER A 108 -9.45 2.32 -4.28
CA SER A 108 -9.69 3.74 -4.55
C SER A 108 -10.89 3.94 -5.48
N ASP A 109 -11.05 3.12 -6.51
CA ASP A 109 -12.22 3.14 -7.41
C ASP A 109 -13.54 2.80 -6.67
N ARG A 110 -13.43 2.08 -5.53
CA ARG A 110 -14.54 1.80 -4.59
C ARG A 110 -14.77 2.91 -3.53
N GLY A 111 -14.10 4.04 -3.68
CA GLY A 111 -14.26 5.21 -2.82
C GLY A 111 -13.28 5.32 -1.66
N LEU A 112 -12.39 4.33 -1.42
CA LEU A 112 -11.42 4.41 -0.34
C LEU A 112 -10.42 5.55 -0.59
N ALA A 113 -10.24 6.43 0.39
CA ALA A 113 -9.15 7.40 0.36
C ALA A 113 -7.83 6.70 0.73
N VAL A 114 -6.90 6.59 -0.24
CA VAL A 114 -5.59 5.96 -0.03
C VAL A 114 -4.50 7.02 0.04
N ILE A 115 -3.75 7.02 1.14
CA ILE A 115 -2.53 7.82 1.32
C ILE A 115 -1.37 6.85 1.44
N VAL A 116 -0.40 6.94 0.54
CA VAL A 116 0.75 6.02 0.51
C VAL A 116 2.04 6.79 0.33
N THR A 117 3.08 6.44 1.11
CA THR A 117 4.45 6.90 0.84
C THR A 117 5.16 5.89 -0.04
N LEU A 118 5.84 6.37 -1.07
CA LEU A 118 6.62 5.55 -2.00
C LEU A 118 7.96 6.23 -2.29
N HIS A 119 9.01 5.44 -2.39
CA HIS A 119 10.32 5.91 -2.83
C HIS A 119 10.52 5.80 -4.35
N ASP A 120 9.81 4.89 -4.99
CA ASP A 120 9.85 4.74 -6.44
C ASP A 120 8.87 5.71 -7.12
N PHE A 121 9.43 6.73 -7.77
CA PHE A 121 8.65 7.76 -8.47
C PHE A 121 7.88 7.19 -9.67
N ASN A 122 8.36 6.12 -10.29
CA ASN A 122 7.66 5.51 -11.42
C ASN A 122 6.45 4.69 -10.95
N LEU A 123 6.57 3.98 -9.82
CA LEU A 123 5.42 3.35 -9.18
C LEU A 123 4.39 4.38 -8.74
N LEU A 124 4.86 5.47 -8.11
CA LEU A 124 4.00 6.58 -7.69
C LEU A 124 3.27 7.20 -8.88
N ALA A 125 3.99 7.50 -9.97
CA ALA A 125 3.41 8.11 -11.17
C ALA A 125 2.35 7.23 -11.84
N ALA A 126 2.48 5.91 -11.71
CA ALA A 126 1.56 4.94 -12.30
C ALA A 126 0.18 4.89 -11.61
N ILE A 127 0.07 5.26 -10.32
CA ILE A 127 -1.16 5.06 -9.54
C ILE A 127 -1.72 6.34 -8.90
N ALA A 128 -0.87 7.34 -8.62
CA ALA A 128 -1.29 8.49 -7.83
C ALA A 128 -2.18 9.45 -8.64
N HIS A 129 -3.34 9.79 -8.09
CA HIS A 129 -4.17 10.89 -8.60
C HIS A 129 -3.58 12.24 -8.22
N ARG A 130 -3.01 12.34 -7.01
CA ARG A 130 -2.35 13.54 -6.50
C ARG A 130 -1.06 13.15 -5.78
N VAL A 131 -0.06 14.00 -5.89
CA VAL A 131 1.25 13.86 -5.25
C VAL A 131 1.46 15.02 -4.30
N LEU A 132 1.82 14.71 -3.06
CA LEU A 132 2.30 15.66 -2.07
C LEU A 132 3.79 15.42 -1.86
N VAL A 133 4.60 16.45 -2.05
CA VAL A 133 6.04 16.43 -1.74
C VAL A 133 6.30 17.21 -0.47
N ILE A 134 6.97 16.55 0.47
CA ILE A 134 7.37 17.14 1.77
C ILE A 134 8.89 17.11 1.86
N ALA A 135 9.48 18.27 2.15
CA ALA A 135 10.92 18.40 2.44
C ALA A 135 11.13 19.36 3.61
N GLY A 136 12.04 19.03 4.50
CA GLY A 136 12.30 19.83 5.71
C GLY A 136 11.06 20.06 6.58
N GLY A 137 10.13 19.10 6.63
CA GLY A 137 8.87 19.21 7.38
C GLY A 137 7.84 20.16 6.78
N ARG A 138 8.02 20.61 5.54
CA ARG A 138 7.11 21.53 4.85
C ARG A 138 6.62 20.96 3.54
N GLN A 139 5.40 21.33 3.16
CA GLN A 139 4.89 21.05 1.82
C GLN A 139 5.68 21.87 0.79
N VAL A 140 6.28 21.19 -0.17
CA VAL A 140 7.02 21.81 -1.28
C VAL A 140 6.16 21.85 -2.55
N ALA A 141 5.46 20.77 -2.84
CA ALA A 141 4.56 20.68 -4.00
C ALA A 141 3.32 19.85 -3.68
N LEU A 142 2.22 20.18 -4.34
CA LEU A 142 0.97 19.42 -4.30
C LEU A 142 0.24 19.55 -5.63
N GLY A 143 -0.05 18.45 -6.30
CA GLY A 143 -0.73 18.47 -7.60
C GLY A 143 -0.88 17.08 -8.20
N ASN A 144 -1.23 17.01 -9.49
CA ASN A 144 -1.20 15.75 -10.24
C ASN A 144 0.26 15.36 -10.58
N THR A 145 0.47 14.12 -11.00
CA THR A 145 1.80 13.58 -11.30
C THR A 145 2.57 14.40 -12.34
N HIS A 146 1.91 14.87 -13.41
CA HIS A 146 2.55 15.66 -14.46
C HIS A 146 2.98 17.05 -13.99
N SER A 147 2.20 17.68 -13.12
CA SER A 147 2.53 19.01 -12.62
C SER A 147 3.59 19.00 -11.51
N VAL A 148 3.72 17.89 -10.77
CA VAL A 148 4.63 17.78 -9.65
C VAL A 148 5.95 17.14 -10.04
N LEU A 149 5.94 16.03 -10.81
CA LEU A 149 7.16 15.32 -11.19
C LEU A 149 7.86 16.04 -12.35
N THR A 150 8.57 17.11 -12.04
CA THR A 150 9.30 17.94 -12.99
C THR A 150 10.79 17.87 -12.74
N ARG A 151 11.62 18.08 -13.77
CA ARG A 151 13.08 18.17 -13.63
C ARG A 151 13.48 19.16 -12.53
N GLN A 152 12.84 20.33 -12.49
CA GLN A 152 13.11 21.35 -11.49
C GLN A 152 12.87 20.87 -10.07
N LEU A 153 11.79 20.11 -9.81
CA LEU A 153 11.54 19.53 -8.49
C LEU A 153 12.69 18.61 -8.04
N PHE A 154 13.20 17.78 -8.95
CA PHE A 154 14.28 16.84 -8.61
C PHE A 154 15.61 17.60 -8.35
N GLU A 155 15.90 18.62 -9.10
CA GLU A 155 17.08 19.49 -8.86
C GLU A 155 16.97 20.20 -7.50
N ASP A 156 15.82 20.82 -7.20
CA ASP A 156 15.64 21.65 -6.01
C ASP A 156 15.51 20.84 -4.71
N VAL A 157 14.83 19.71 -4.76
CA VAL A 157 14.45 18.95 -3.55
C VAL A 157 15.38 17.75 -3.31
N PHE A 158 15.78 17.07 -4.39
CA PHE A 158 16.55 15.83 -4.31
C PHE A 158 18.02 16.03 -4.75
N SER A 159 18.40 17.23 -5.22
CA SER A 159 19.74 17.53 -5.75
C SER A 159 20.19 16.53 -6.83
N THR A 160 19.26 16.09 -7.65
CA THR A 160 19.47 15.03 -8.64
C THR A 160 18.98 15.50 -10.02
N GLU A 161 19.81 15.28 -11.04
CA GLU A 161 19.42 15.51 -12.42
C GLU A 161 18.65 14.30 -12.96
N VAL A 162 17.49 14.54 -13.58
CA VAL A 162 16.65 13.50 -14.16
C VAL A 162 16.11 13.91 -15.52
N ILE A 163 15.76 12.92 -16.33
CA ILE A 163 14.98 13.09 -17.55
C ILE A 163 13.53 12.70 -17.24
N ILE A 164 12.59 13.60 -17.56
CA ILE A 164 11.16 13.28 -17.46
C ILE A 164 10.65 12.97 -18.88
N SER A 165 10.10 11.77 -19.03
CA SER A 165 9.52 11.28 -20.28
C SER A 165 8.10 10.77 -20.05
N ALA A 166 7.30 10.64 -21.09
CA ALA A 166 5.99 9.99 -20.99
C ALA A 166 6.16 8.47 -21.08
N HIS A 167 5.40 7.73 -20.23
CA HIS A 167 5.33 6.29 -20.35
C HIS A 167 4.74 5.89 -21.72
N PRO A 168 5.39 5.01 -22.50
CA PRO A 168 5.09 4.79 -23.92
C PRO A 168 3.65 4.29 -24.20
N THR A 169 3.01 3.64 -23.24
CA THR A 169 1.66 3.07 -23.42
C THR A 169 0.62 3.66 -22.46
N ARG A 170 1.02 4.23 -21.33
CA ARG A 170 0.10 4.70 -20.28
C ARG A 170 0.07 6.22 -20.13
N GLY A 171 1.04 6.94 -20.71
CA GLY A 171 1.11 8.40 -20.77
C GLY A 171 1.47 9.11 -19.46
N HIS A 172 1.52 8.44 -18.31
CA HIS A 172 2.00 9.07 -17.07
C HIS A 172 3.50 9.41 -17.14
N PRO A 173 4.01 10.35 -16.35
CA PRO A 173 5.42 10.69 -16.37
C PRO A 173 6.29 9.53 -15.89
N MET A 174 7.44 9.37 -16.53
CA MET A 174 8.51 8.47 -16.13
C MET A 174 9.73 9.30 -15.71
N VAL A 175 10.30 8.94 -14.58
CA VAL A 175 11.53 9.54 -14.05
C VAL A 175 12.70 8.60 -14.38
N ILE A 176 13.65 9.12 -15.16
CA ILE A 176 14.82 8.36 -15.62
C ILE A 176 16.06 9.08 -15.08
N SER A 177 16.93 8.34 -14.38
CA SER A 177 18.23 8.89 -13.93
C SER A 177 19.06 9.33 -15.14
N ALA A 178 19.64 10.52 -15.07
CA ALA A 178 20.53 11.05 -16.10
C ALA A 178 21.89 10.38 -16.07
#